data_d954d0bdab92b682229ac6044f6520d6
#
_entry.id   d954d0bdab92b682229ac6044f6520d6
#
_cell.length_a   1.000
_cell.length_b   1.000
_cell.length_c   1.000
_cell.angle_alpha   90.00
_cell.angle_beta   90.00
_cell.angle_gamma   90.00
#
_symmetry.space_group_name_H-M   'P 1'
#
loop_
_entity.id
_entity.type
_entity.pdbx_description
1 polymer ?
#
loop_
_entity_poly.entity_id
_entity_poly.type
_entity_poly.pdbx_seq_one_letter_code
_entity_poly.pdbx_strand_id
1 'polypeptide(L)'
;AIRTFTQSFNLINKYIYPPVDKDKVTPKFKKDVECLIGYLNTYRFLHIINSFDGQTNRLLFESSFVRYTYDKNDLAQEEVDQYIVLSAEVVISSNIQRRVETLQRLLDEASSSGDGESTRISMSLVESINSAQTEYNQCVGRQQKLLSDLKQKRSDRLSKQIKENASILNLVEMWKEEESRKKLIKLAETRKLAIKEEIGNLSAMDDVKARIMGLTEDEALNG
;
A
#
# COMPACT_ATOMS: atom_id res chain seq x y z
N ALA A 1 17.21 14.50 14.79
CA ALA A 1 16.47 15.69 14.35
C ALA A 1 15.40 15.26 13.38
N ILE A 2 14.16 15.70 13.59
CA ILE A 2 13.03 15.39 12.70
C ILE A 2 13.33 16.03 11.34
N ARG A 3 13.35 15.23 10.28
CA ARG A 3 13.61 15.73 8.93
C ARG A 3 12.43 16.55 8.44
N THR A 4 12.72 17.72 7.86
CA THR A 4 11.72 18.58 7.23
C THR A 4 11.30 18.02 5.87
N PHE A 5 10.14 18.46 5.35
CA PHE A 5 9.68 18.10 4.00
C PHE A 5 10.73 18.40 2.93
N THR A 6 11.34 19.60 2.97
CA THR A 6 12.36 20.02 2.00
C THR A 6 13.60 19.11 2.04
N GLN A 7 14.04 18.71 3.23
CA GLN A 7 15.18 17.79 3.38
C GLN A 7 14.87 16.40 2.81
N SER A 8 13.67 15.89 3.04
CA SER A 8 13.23 14.59 2.53
C SER A 8 12.99 14.61 1.01
N PHE A 9 12.47 15.70 0.49
CA PHE A 9 12.35 15.92 -0.96
C PHE A 9 13.71 15.93 -1.65
N ASN A 10 14.69 16.66 -1.10
CA ASN A 10 16.05 16.69 -1.63
C ASN A 10 16.73 15.32 -1.53
N LEU A 11 16.44 14.54 -0.47
CA LEU A 11 16.95 13.19 -0.29
C LEU A 11 16.40 12.26 -1.39
N ILE A 12 15.09 12.33 -1.67
CA ILE A 12 14.46 11.55 -2.74
C ILE A 12 15.13 11.89 -4.07
N ASN A 13 15.24 13.17 -4.42
CA ASN A 13 15.86 13.60 -5.67
C ASN A 13 17.34 13.22 -5.79
N LYS A 14 18.03 13.04 -4.67
CA LYS A 14 19.41 12.55 -4.66
C LYS A 14 19.54 11.08 -5.04
N TYR A 15 18.55 10.26 -4.69
CA TYR A 15 18.64 8.79 -4.80
C TYR A 15 17.76 8.19 -5.90
N ILE A 16 16.85 8.97 -6.49
CA ILE A 16 15.88 8.49 -7.48
C ILE A 16 16.08 9.20 -8.81
N TYR A 17 15.94 8.43 -9.89
CA TYR A 17 15.99 8.95 -11.25
C TYR A 17 14.72 8.50 -12.02
N PRO A 18 14.09 9.40 -12.79
CA PRO A 18 14.39 10.83 -12.92
C PRO A 18 14.03 11.64 -11.66
N PRO A 19 14.73 12.76 -11.40
CA PRO A 19 14.41 13.62 -10.25
C PRO A 19 13.03 14.26 -10.44
N VAL A 20 12.32 14.44 -9.33
CA VAL A 20 10.99 15.05 -9.33
C VAL A 20 11.12 16.58 -9.34
N ASP A 21 10.49 17.23 -10.33
CA ASP A 21 10.44 18.68 -10.42
C ASP A 21 9.67 19.30 -9.25
N LYS A 22 10.23 20.34 -8.62
CA LYS A 22 9.59 21.05 -7.51
C LYS A 22 8.24 21.65 -7.88
N ASP A 23 8.10 22.08 -9.13
CA ASP A 23 6.89 22.72 -9.64
C ASP A 23 5.78 21.72 -10.03
N LYS A 24 6.13 20.45 -10.14
CA LYS A 24 5.20 19.35 -10.48
C LYS A 24 4.81 18.46 -9.31
N VAL A 25 4.94 18.96 -8.08
CA VAL A 25 4.61 18.20 -6.87
C VAL A 25 3.10 18.00 -6.75
N THR A 26 2.63 16.78 -7.01
CA THR A 26 1.23 16.40 -6.84
C THR A 26 0.86 16.23 -5.36
N PRO A 27 -0.43 16.39 -4.96
CA PRO A 27 -0.87 16.13 -3.60
C PRO A 27 -0.54 14.70 -3.13
N LYS A 28 -0.59 13.73 -4.06
CA LYS A 28 -0.20 12.34 -3.79
C LYS A 28 1.27 12.26 -3.38
N PHE A 29 2.15 12.90 -4.14
CA PHE A 29 3.59 12.89 -3.86
C PHE A 29 3.92 13.56 -2.51
N LYS A 30 3.19 14.62 -2.11
CA LYS A 30 3.33 15.20 -0.77
C LYS A 30 3.06 14.16 0.32
N LYS A 31 1.97 13.42 0.18
CA LYS A 31 1.62 12.33 1.11
C LYS A 31 2.68 11.23 1.14
N ASP A 32 3.21 10.85 -0.02
CA ASP A 32 4.28 9.85 -0.12
C ASP A 32 5.53 10.31 0.65
N VAL A 33 5.92 11.58 0.51
CA VAL A 33 7.06 12.18 1.25
C VAL A 33 6.80 12.23 2.75
N GLU A 34 5.60 12.59 3.20
CA GLU A 34 5.22 12.63 4.61
C GLU A 34 5.28 11.22 5.25
N CYS A 35 4.77 10.21 4.55
CA CYS A 35 4.87 8.82 4.99
C CYS A 35 6.33 8.36 5.05
N LEU A 36 7.15 8.69 4.06
CA LEU A 36 8.58 8.37 4.07
C LEU A 36 9.29 9.01 5.27
N ILE A 37 8.97 10.25 5.63
CA ILE A 37 9.51 10.90 6.83
C ILE A 37 9.17 10.07 8.09
N GLY A 38 7.93 9.59 8.17
CA GLY A 38 7.50 8.69 9.25
C GLY A 38 8.35 7.42 9.31
N TYR A 39 8.59 6.77 8.19
CA TYR A 39 9.39 5.53 8.11
C TYR A 39 10.86 5.77 8.52
N LEU A 40 11.48 6.88 8.06
CA LEU A 40 12.85 7.25 8.40
C LEU A 40 13.05 7.65 9.87
N ASN A 41 11.98 8.01 10.56
CA ASN A 41 12.01 8.37 11.98
C ASN A 41 11.67 7.18 12.91
N THR A 42 11.42 5.99 12.38
CA THR A 42 11.19 4.81 13.22
C THR A 42 12.45 4.46 14.03
N TYR A 43 12.24 4.05 15.30
CA TYR A 43 13.35 3.66 16.18
C TYR A 43 14.25 2.61 15.54
N ARG A 44 13.66 1.60 14.89
CA ARG A 44 14.41 0.51 14.24
C ARG A 44 15.29 1.00 13.10
N PHE A 45 14.79 1.92 12.26
CA PHE A 45 15.58 2.54 11.20
C PHE A 45 16.77 3.33 11.77
N LEU A 46 16.51 4.18 12.77
CA LEU A 46 17.53 5.01 13.41
C LEU A 46 18.57 4.15 14.15
N HIS A 47 18.16 3.05 14.78
CA HIS A 47 19.08 2.13 15.45
C HIS A 47 20.03 1.46 14.45
N ILE A 48 19.50 0.94 13.35
CA ILE A 48 20.31 0.22 12.34
C ILE A 48 21.23 1.17 11.58
N ILE A 49 20.76 2.35 11.15
CA ILE A 49 21.65 3.30 10.47
C ILE A 49 22.80 3.77 11.36
N ASN A 50 22.57 3.89 12.66
CA ASN A 50 23.60 4.28 13.63
C ASN A 50 24.57 3.12 13.98
N SER A 51 24.18 1.87 13.77
CA SER A 51 25.05 0.71 13.98
C SER A 51 26.13 0.55 12.90
N PHE A 52 25.99 1.22 11.76
CA PHE A 52 27.01 1.20 10.72
C PHE A 52 28.13 2.20 11.03
N ASP A 53 29.37 1.74 11.12
CA ASP A 53 30.53 2.58 11.44
C ASP A 53 30.95 3.53 10.33
N GLY A 54 30.76 3.14 9.06
CA GLY A 54 31.19 3.93 7.90
C GLY A 54 30.07 4.83 7.36
N GLN A 55 30.42 6.11 7.04
CA GLN A 55 29.46 7.01 6.37
C GLN A 55 28.95 6.45 5.03
N THR A 56 29.81 5.76 4.28
CA THR A 56 29.44 5.11 3.02
C THR A 56 28.37 4.06 3.22
N ASN A 57 28.48 3.23 4.25
CA ASN A 57 27.50 2.20 4.58
C ASN A 57 26.16 2.81 5.03
N ARG A 58 26.20 3.90 5.81
CA ARG A 58 25.01 4.66 6.21
C ARG A 58 24.29 5.25 5.00
N LEU A 59 25.02 5.86 4.08
CA LEU A 59 24.46 6.42 2.85
C LEU A 59 23.89 5.33 1.95
N LEU A 60 24.57 4.19 1.82
CA LEU A 60 24.09 3.06 1.02
C LEU A 60 22.81 2.47 1.62
N PHE A 61 22.75 2.29 2.94
CA PHE A 61 21.55 1.83 3.65
C PHE A 61 20.38 2.80 3.43
N GLU A 62 20.58 4.10 3.68
CA GLU A 62 19.55 5.12 3.52
C GLU A 62 19.05 5.21 2.07
N SER A 63 19.97 5.24 1.10
CA SER A 63 19.60 5.31 -0.32
C SER A 63 18.81 4.10 -0.78
N SER A 64 19.18 2.91 -0.32
CA SER A 64 18.46 1.67 -0.63
C SER A 64 17.06 1.67 -0.04
N PHE A 65 16.92 2.07 1.22
CA PHE A 65 15.64 2.18 1.89
C PHE A 65 14.72 3.21 1.20
N VAL A 66 15.23 4.40 0.89
CA VAL A 66 14.46 5.43 0.18
C VAL A 66 14.02 4.93 -1.20
N ARG A 67 14.90 4.28 -1.97
CA ARG A 67 14.55 3.72 -3.28
C ARG A 67 13.43 2.69 -3.24
N TYR A 68 13.35 1.90 -2.17
CA TYR A 68 12.33 0.86 -2.04
C TYR A 68 10.99 1.39 -1.50
N THR A 69 10.96 2.55 -0.83
CA THR A 69 9.80 2.99 -0.04
C THR A 69 9.21 4.34 -0.44
N TYR A 70 9.90 5.16 -1.26
CA TYR A 70 9.50 6.55 -1.55
C TYR A 70 8.12 6.69 -2.21
N ASP A 71 7.68 5.69 -2.98
CA ASP A 71 6.41 5.66 -3.72
C ASP A 71 5.30 4.89 -2.99
N LYS A 72 5.52 4.54 -1.72
CA LYS A 72 4.66 3.67 -0.94
C LYS A 72 4.18 4.37 0.33
N ASN A 73 2.99 4.96 0.27
CA ASN A 73 2.38 5.68 1.40
C ASN A 73 1.52 4.79 2.31
N ASP A 74 1.40 3.51 1.99
CA ASP A 74 0.46 2.57 2.60
C ASP A 74 1.14 1.36 3.25
N LEU A 75 2.44 1.49 3.60
CA LEU A 75 3.17 0.38 4.20
C LEU A 75 2.69 0.09 5.63
N ALA A 76 2.45 -1.19 5.91
CA ALA A 76 2.28 -1.66 7.27
C ALA A 76 3.63 -1.64 8.02
N GLN A 77 3.58 -1.56 9.35
CA GLN A 77 4.80 -1.53 10.17
C GLN A 77 5.73 -2.72 9.90
N GLU A 78 5.16 -3.91 9.73
CA GLU A 78 5.92 -5.12 9.39
C GLU A 78 6.62 -5.02 8.03
N GLU A 79 5.98 -4.38 7.05
CA GLU A 79 6.57 -4.16 5.72
C GLU A 79 7.73 -3.16 5.81
N VAL A 80 7.58 -2.09 6.59
CA VAL A 80 8.66 -1.13 6.87
C VAL A 80 9.87 -1.85 7.48
N ASP A 81 9.64 -2.71 8.46
CA ASP A 81 10.68 -3.50 9.11
C ASP A 81 11.39 -4.46 8.12
N GLN A 82 10.64 -5.06 7.20
CA GLN A 82 11.23 -5.92 6.16
C GLN A 82 12.03 -5.11 5.13
N TYR A 83 11.61 -3.88 4.76
CA TYR A 83 12.42 -2.99 3.93
C TYR A 83 13.69 -2.51 4.61
N ILE A 84 13.67 -2.32 5.93
CA ILE A 84 14.86 -2.03 6.73
C ILE A 84 15.86 -3.21 6.66
N VAL A 85 15.38 -4.44 6.86
CA VAL A 85 16.23 -5.65 6.75
C VAL A 85 16.78 -5.80 5.33
N LEU A 86 15.96 -5.62 4.31
CA LEU A 86 16.38 -5.67 2.91
C LEU A 86 17.49 -4.64 2.62
N SER A 87 17.36 -3.42 3.14
CA SER A 87 18.37 -2.37 2.95
C SER A 87 19.67 -2.68 3.70
N ALA A 88 19.59 -3.35 4.84
CA ALA A 88 20.78 -3.83 5.56
C ALA A 88 21.50 -4.96 4.78
N GLU A 89 20.75 -5.88 4.16
CA GLU A 89 21.33 -6.92 3.28
C GLU A 89 22.06 -6.33 2.06
N VAL A 90 21.60 -5.20 1.52
CA VAL A 90 22.31 -4.48 0.44
C VAL A 90 23.68 -3.97 0.92
N VAL A 91 23.75 -3.45 2.16
CA VAL A 91 25.03 -3.01 2.73
C VAL A 91 25.97 -4.20 2.99
N ILE A 92 25.43 -5.30 3.51
CA ILE A 92 26.20 -6.53 3.76
C ILE A 92 26.78 -7.05 2.45
N SER A 93 25.98 -7.17 1.38
CA SER A 93 26.46 -7.65 0.08
C SER A 93 27.56 -6.75 -0.51
N SER A 94 27.44 -5.43 -0.37
CA SER A 94 28.46 -4.49 -0.79
C SER A 94 29.77 -4.63 0.00
N ASN A 95 29.69 -4.89 1.30
CA ASN A 95 30.88 -5.11 2.13
C ASN A 95 31.55 -6.44 1.81
N ILE A 96 30.80 -7.51 1.52
CA ILE A 96 31.35 -8.79 1.08
C ILE A 96 32.07 -8.60 -0.26
N GLN A 97 31.49 -7.88 -1.21
CA GLN A 97 32.11 -7.61 -2.49
C GLN A 97 33.46 -6.87 -2.34
N ARG A 98 33.52 -5.83 -1.50
CA ARG A 98 34.79 -5.14 -1.20
C ARG A 98 35.81 -6.06 -0.55
N ARG A 99 35.37 -6.98 0.33
CA ARG A 99 36.24 -8.00 0.92
C ARG A 99 36.83 -8.92 -0.15
N VAL A 100 35.99 -9.37 -1.11
CA VAL A 100 36.46 -10.19 -2.26
C VAL A 100 37.49 -9.45 -3.09
N GLU A 101 37.24 -8.18 -3.44
CA GLU A 101 38.21 -7.34 -4.17
C GLU A 101 39.55 -7.21 -3.43
N THR A 102 39.50 -7.03 -2.11
CA THR A 102 40.71 -6.94 -1.29
C THR A 102 41.48 -8.27 -1.26
N LEU A 103 40.76 -9.39 -1.09
CA LEU A 103 41.36 -10.73 -1.10
C LEU A 103 41.98 -11.08 -2.47
N GLN A 104 41.33 -10.69 -3.57
CA GLN A 104 41.85 -10.86 -4.92
C GLN A 104 43.16 -10.09 -5.10
N ARG A 105 43.21 -8.83 -4.66
CA ARG A 105 44.45 -8.05 -4.72
C ARG A 105 45.57 -8.69 -3.90
N LEU A 106 45.27 -9.19 -2.71
CA LEU A 106 46.26 -9.90 -1.89
C LEU A 106 46.74 -11.20 -2.55
N LEU A 107 45.85 -11.91 -3.25
CA LEU A 107 46.17 -13.10 -4.03
C LEU A 107 47.13 -12.78 -5.18
N ASP A 108 46.90 -11.69 -5.90
CA ASP A 108 47.74 -11.22 -7.00
C ASP A 108 49.14 -10.85 -6.50
N GLU A 109 49.20 -10.15 -5.34
CA GLU A 109 50.48 -9.80 -4.66
C GLU A 109 51.22 -11.07 -4.20
N ALA A 110 50.54 -12.03 -3.60
CA ALA A 110 51.16 -13.30 -3.14
C ALA A 110 51.63 -14.15 -4.34
N SER A 111 50.86 -14.19 -5.42
CA SER A 111 51.23 -14.95 -6.62
C SER A 111 52.48 -14.42 -7.36
N SER A 112 52.78 -13.13 -7.20
CA SER A 112 53.94 -12.48 -7.80
C SER A 112 55.25 -12.79 -7.07
N SER A 113 55.20 -13.26 -5.80
CA SER A 113 56.40 -13.46 -4.96
C SER A 113 57.13 -14.78 -5.18
N GLY A 114 56.52 -15.80 -5.79
CA GLY A 114 57.17 -17.04 -6.28
C GLY A 114 57.75 -17.97 -5.23
N ASP A 115 57.54 -17.75 -3.93
CA ASP A 115 58.09 -18.50 -2.81
C ASP A 115 57.15 -19.62 -2.36
N GLY A 116 57.70 -20.74 -1.78
CA GLY A 116 56.87 -21.87 -1.35
C GLY A 116 55.87 -21.55 -0.26
N GLU A 117 56.15 -20.55 0.58
CA GLU A 117 55.24 -20.01 1.59
C GLU A 117 54.12 -19.21 0.96
N SER A 118 54.42 -18.48 -0.08
CA SER A 118 53.48 -17.73 -0.92
C SER A 118 52.42 -18.63 -1.58
N THR A 119 52.76 -19.85 -1.95
CA THR A 119 51.85 -20.86 -2.48
C THR A 119 50.77 -21.27 -1.44
N ARG A 120 51.16 -21.46 -0.15
CA ARG A 120 50.23 -21.78 0.92
C ARG A 120 49.29 -20.64 1.23
N ILE A 121 49.80 -19.40 1.23
CA ILE A 121 49.03 -18.20 1.44
C ILE A 121 48.01 -18.04 0.29
N SER A 122 48.45 -18.25 -0.96
CA SER A 122 47.59 -18.19 -2.12
C SER A 122 46.41 -19.20 -2.08
N MET A 123 46.68 -20.45 -1.62
CA MET A 123 45.61 -21.44 -1.43
C MET A 123 44.59 -20.99 -0.38
N SER A 124 45.04 -20.48 0.79
CA SER A 124 44.16 -19.98 1.83
C SER A 124 43.34 -18.76 1.38
N LEU A 125 43.94 -17.88 0.58
CA LEU A 125 43.22 -16.73 -0.02
C LEU A 125 42.14 -17.18 -1.02
N VAL A 126 42.43 -18.19 -1.86
CA VAL A 126 41.44 -18.77 -2.77
C VAL A 126 40.24 -19.37 -2.02
N GLU A 127 40.50 -20.12 -0.93
CA GLU A 127 39.43 -20.64 -0.08
C GLU A 127 38.59 -19.52 0.54
N SER A 128 39.25 -18.46 1.03
CA SER A 128 38.58 -17.28 1.59
C SER A 128 37.75 -16.52 0.57
N ILE A 129 38.22 -16.41 -0.69
CA ILE A 129 37.46 -15.80 -1.81
C ILE A 129 36.25 -16.66 -2.13
N ASN A 130 36.39 -17.99 -2.24
CA ASN A 130 35.27 -18.88 -2.51
C ASN A 130 34.20 -18.84 -1.40
N SER A 131 34.61 -18.77 -0.15
CA SER A 131 33.71 -18.60 1.00
C SER A 131 32.96 -17.27 0.91
N ALA A 132 33.68 -16.17 0.67
CA ALA A 132 33.08 -14.85 0.53
C ALA A 132 32.12 -14.78 -0.67
N GLN A 133 32.44 -15.42 -1.79
CA GLN A 133 31.57 -15.51 -2.97
C GLN A 133 30.28 -16.29 -2.67
N THR A 134 30.39 -17.35 -1.86
CA THR A 134 29.23 -18.13 -1.39
C THR A 134 28.31 -17.27 -0.49
N GLU A 135 28.92 -16.55 0.47
CA GLU A 135 28.19 -15.59 1.32
C GLU A 135 27.49 -14.51 0.51
N TYR A 136 28.15 -13.97 -0.52
CA TYR A 136 27.54 -12.98 -1.44
C TYR A 136 26.31 -13.54 -2.16
N ASN A 137 26.42 -14.73 -2.73
CA ASN A 137 25.32 -15.39 -3.44
C ASN A 137 24.14 -15.68 -2.51
N GLN A 138 24.39 -16.10 -1.26
CA GLN A 138 23.36 -16.29 -0.24
C GLN A 138 22.68 -14.97 0.13
N CYS A 139 23.45 -13.89 0.26
CA CYS A 139 22.93 -12.55 0.56
C CYS A 139 22.03 -12.06 -0.56
N VAL A 140 22.44 -12.18 -1.81
CA VAL A 140 21.63 -11.83 -3.00
C VAL A 140 20.36 -12.68 -3.06
N GLY A 141 20.44 -13.98 -2.77
CA GLY A 141 19.28 -14.86 -2.70
C GLY A 141 18.26 -14.41 -1.63
N ARG A 142 18.74 -14.01 -0.42
CA ARG A 142 17.87 -13.44 0.61
C ARG A 142 17.22 -12.14 0.18
N GLN A 143 17.96 -11.24 -0.48
CA GLN A 143 17.42 -9.99 -1.01
C GLN A 143 16.30 -10.24 -2.03
N GLN A 144 16.50 -11.17 -2.97
CA GLN A 144 15.50 -11.52 -3.97
C GLN A 144 14.25 -12.13 -3.35
N LYS A 145 14.42 -13.02 -2.36
CA LYS A 145 13.32 -13.62 -1.62
C LYS A 145 12.51 -12.56 -0.86
N LEU A 146 13.18 -11.67 -0.11
CA LEU A 146 12.53 -10.58 0.62
C LEU A 146 11.74 -9.65 -0.31
N LEU A 147 12.31 -9.31 -1.49
CA LEU A 147 11.60 -8.49 -2.48
C LEU A 147 10.37 -9.20 -3.05
N SER A 148 10.45 -10.49 -3.31
CA SER A 148 9.32 -11.30 -3.78
C SER A 148 8.22 -11.36 -2.73
N ASP A 149 8.56 -11.68 -1.49
CA ASP A 149 7.64 -11.80 -0.36
C ASP A 149 6.93 -10.46 -0.08
N LEU A 150 7.67 -9.35 -0.13
CA LEU A 150 7.11 -8.01 0.05
C LEU A 150 6.13 -7.64 -1.07
N LYS A 151 6.44 -7.96 -2.32
CA LYS A 151 5.54 -7.73 -3.47
C LYS A 151 4.26 -8.55 -3.32
N GLN A 152 4.37 -9.82 -2.95
CA GLN A 152 3.23 -10.71 -2.78
C GLN A 152 2.33 -10.24 -1.62
N LYS A 153 2.89 -10.01 -0.44
CA LYS A 153 2.14 -9.53 0.74
C LYS A 153 1.38 -8.23 0.45
N ARG A 154 2.03 -7.29 -0.23
CA ARG A 154 1.38 -6.03 -0.61
C ARG A 154 0.24 -6.27 -1.61
N SER A 155 0.45 -7.11 -2.62
CA SER A 155 -0.59 -7.48 -3.59
C SER A 155 -1.80 -8.12 -2.90
N ASP A 156 -1.58 -9.06 -1.98
CA ASP A 156 -2.63 -9.76 -1.25
C ASP A 156 -3.41 -8.79 -0.35
N ARG A 157 -2.72 -7.88 0.34
CA ARG A 157 -3.35 -6.84 1.17
C ARG A 157 -4.22 -5.90 0.34
N LEU A 158 -3.72 -5.40 -0.79
CA LEU A 158 -4.48 -4.53 -1.68
C LEU A 158 -5.69 -5.25 -2.28
N SER A 159 -5.52 -6.51 -2.68
CA SER A 159 -6.62 -7.34 -3.19
C SER A 159 -7.71 -7.56 -2.14
N LYS A 160 -7.32 -7.77 -0.88
CA LYS A 160 -8.26 -7.88 0.24
C LYS A 160 -9.02 -6.58 0.48
N GLN A 161 -8.34 -5.43 0.50
CA GLN A 161 -8.97 -4.13 0.64
C GLN A 161 -9.96 -3.83 -0.50
N ILE A 162 -9.61 -4.17 -1.73
CA ILE A 162 -10.52 -4.01 -2.89
C ILE A 162 -11.78 -4.86 -2.71
N LYS A 163 -11.64 -6.12 -2.28
CA LYS A 163 -12.80 -7.00 -2.01
C LYS A 163 -13.68 -6.47 -0.87
N GLU A 164 -13.08 -5.98 0.21
CA GLU A 164 -13.81 -5.38 1.32
C GLU A 164 -14.56 -4.12 0.89
N ASN A 165 -13.92 -3.23 0.12
CA ASN A 165 -14.56 -2.03 -0.42
C ASN A 165 -15.70 -2.37 -1.40
N ALA A 166 -15.54 -3.36 -2.27
CA ALA A 166 -16.59 -3.84 -3.16
C ALA A 166 -17.78 -4.41 -2.37
N SER A 167 -17.53 -5.15 -1.30
CA SER A 167 -18.57 -5.66 -0.41
C SER A 167 -19.35 -4.54 0.27
N ILE A 168 -18.68 -3.48 0.74
CA ILE A 168 -19.33 -2.30 1.36
C ILE A 168 -20.20 -1.58 0.33
N LEU A 169 -19.73 -1.39 -0.91
CA LEU A 169 -20.51 -0.76 -1.98
C LEU A 169 -21.78 -1.57 -2.28
N ASN A 170 -21.68 -2.89 -2.39
CA ASN A 170 -22.84 -3.75 -2.59
C ASN A 170 -23.85 -3.63 -1.44
N LEU A 171 -23.40 -3.57 -0.18
CA LEU A 171 -24.28 -3.34 0.97
C LEU A 171 -24.99 -1.97 0.91
N VAL A 172 -24.28 -0.92 0.51
CA VAL A 172 -24.86 0.42 0.35
C VAL A 172 -25.89 0.44 -0.77
N GLU A 173 -25.66 -0.25 -1.88
CA GLU A 173 -26.63 -0.39 -2.99
C GLU A 173 -27.88 -1.17 -2.55
N MET A 174 -27.71 -2.31 -1.87
CA MET A 174 -28.83 -3.07 -1.29
C MET A 174 -29.65 -2.24 -0.32
N TRP A 175 -29.01 -1.44 0.53
CA TRP A 175 -29.69 -0.55 1.48
C TRP A 175 -30.47 0.55 0.76
N LYS A 176 -29.92 1.16 -0.28
CA LYS A 176 -30.63 2.16 -1.13
C LYS A 176 -31.84 1.55 -1.83
N GLU A 177 -31.75 0.34 -2.36
CA GLU A 177 -32.87 -0.36 -2.98
C GLU A 177 -33.97 -0.67 -1.96
N GLU A 178 -33.64 -1.12 -0.77
CA GLU A 178 -34.59 -1.40 0.31
C GLU A 178 -35.30 -0.14 0.78
N GLU A 179 -34.60 0.98 0.92
CA GLU A 179 -35.19 2.26 1.28
C GLU A 179 -36.13 2.79 0.18
N SER A 180 -35.74 2.66 -1.08
CA SER A 180 -36.57 3.00 -2.24
C SER A 180 -37.85 2.14 -2.27
N ARG A 181 -37.72 0.84 -2.01
CA ARG A 181 -38.84 -0.09 -1.91
C ARG A 181 -39.81 0.30 -0.78
N LYS A 182 -39.30 0.65 0.41
CA LYS A 182 -40.13 1.15 1.52
C LYS A 182 -40.89 2.43 1.16
N LYS A 183 -40.26 3.37 0.43
CA LYS A 183 -40.89 4.60 -0.05
C LYS A 183 -42.03 4.30 -1.04
N LEU A 184 -41.82 3.36 -1.99
CA LEU A 184 -42.83 2.94 -2.94
C LEU A 184 -44.04 2.26 -2.27
N ILE A 185 -43.79 1.41 -1.26
CA ILE A 185 -44.88 0.78 -0.48
C ILE A 185 -45.72 1.83 0.24
N LYS A 186 -45.08 2.78 0.93
CA LYS A 186 -45.83 3.89 1.58
C LYS A 186 -46.61 4.70 0.61
N LEU A 187 -46.09 4.99 -0.58
CA LEU A 187 -46.80 5.74 -1.63
C LEU A 187 -48.02 4.95 -2.16
N ALA A 188 -47.89 3.65 -2.30
CA ALA A 188 -49.00 2.77 -2.70
C ALA A 188 -50.09 2.71 -1.64
N GLU A 189 -49.74 2.65 -0.37
CA GLU A 189 -50.68 2.69 0.75
C GLU A 189 -51.43 4.03 0.86
N THR A 190 -50.74 5.16 0.72
CA THR A 190 -51.38 6.49 0.69
C THR A 190 -52.32 6.66 -0.50
N ARG A 191 -51.95 6.18 -1.69
CA ARG A 191 -52.85 6.14 -2.87
C ARG A 191 -54.07 5.29 -2.60
N LYS A 192 -53.92 4.13 -2.03
CA LYS A 192 -55.06 3.23 -1.73
C LYS A 192 -56.02 3.87 -0.72
N LEU A 193 -55.52 4.58 0.29
CA LEU A 193 -56.33 5.33 1.24
C LEU A 193 -57.09 6.50 0.58
N ALA A 194 -56.40 7.29 -0.30
CA ALA A 194 -57.05 8.38 -1.05
C ALA A 194 -58.15 7.89 -1.99
N ILE A 195 -57.91 6.78 -2.69
CA ILE A 195 -58.95 6.17 -3.56
C ILE A 195 -60.16 5.71 -2.74
N LYS A 196 -59.89 5.11 -1.53
CA LYS A 196 -60.96 4.66 -0.64
C LYS A 196 -61.79 5.83 -0.11
N GLU A 197 -61.17 6.98 0.22
CA GLU A 197 -61.85 8.20 0.57
C GLU A 197 -62.68 8.80 -0.56
N GLU A 198 -62.12 8.82 -1.78
CA GLU A 198 -62.86 9.29 -2.96
C GLU A 198 -64.09 8.43 -3.29
N ILE A 199 -63.95 7.10 -3.21
CA ILE A 199 -65.11 6.19 -3.37
C ILE A 199 -66.16 6.44 -2.27
N GLY A 200 -65.76 6.66 -1.04
CA GLY A 200 -66.67 7.03 0.06
C GLY A 200 -67.41 8.37 -0.20
N ASN A 201 -66.70 9.35 -0.72
CA ASN A 201 -67.27 10.64 -1.08
C ASN A 201 -68.22 10.57 -2.26
N LEU A 202 -67.93 9.74 -3.27
CA LEU A 202 -68.81 9.51 -4.41
C LEU A 202 -70.12 8.78 -3.99
N SER A 203 -69.99 7.77 -3.13
CA SER A 203 -71.18 7.09 -2.57
C SER A 203 -72.08 8.06 -1.76
N ALA A 204 -71.47 8.95 -0.97
CA ALA A 204 -72.26 9.98 -0.25
C ALA A 204 -72.89 11.00 -1.20
N MET A 205 -72.31 11.31 -2.35
CA MET A 205 -72.90 12.15 -3.38
C MET A 205 -74.09 11.47 -4.07
N ASP A 206 -74.04 10.18 -4.28
CA ASP A 206 -75.18 9.44 -4.86
C ASP A 206 -76.34 9.36 -3.85
N ASP A 207 -76.10 9.20 -2.60
CA ASP A 207 -77.12 9.32 -1.54
C ASP A 207 -77.75 10.72 -1.49
N VAL A 208 -76.94 11.77 -1.70
CA VAL A 208 -77.48 13.17 -1.75
C VAL A 208 -78.34 13.38 -3.00
N LYS A 209 -77.93 12.85 -4.17
CA LYS A 209 -78.73 12.90 -5.41
C LYS A 209 -80.07 12.17 -5.25
N ALA A 210 -80.04 10.97 -4.71
CA ALA A 210 -81.23 10.19 -4.43
C ALA A 210 -82.24 10.95 -3.57
N ARG A 211 -81.75 11.62 -2.52
CA ARG A 211 -82.59 12.44 -1.60
C ARG A 211 -83.13 13.68 -2.29
N ILE A 212 -82.40 14.36 -3.15
CA ILE A 212 -82.85 15.55 -3.91
C ILE A 212 -83.91 15.19 -4.99
N MET A 213 -83.70 14.03 -5.57
CA MET A 213 -84.70 13.60 -6.64
C MET A 213 -85.85 12.83 -6.08
N GLY A 214 -85.99 12.59 -4.79
CA GLY A 214 -87.07 11.86 -4.17
C GLY A 214 -87.11 10.35 -4.58
N LEU A 215 -86.01 9.81 -5.06
CA LEU A 215 -85.84 8.44 -5.51
C LEU A 215 -85.33 7.58 -4.35
N THR A 216 -85.70 6.33 -4.38
CA THR A 216 -85.05 5.30 -3.49
C THR A 216 -83.65 4.99 -3.98
N GLU A 217 -82.71 4.53 -3.09
CA GLU A 217 -81.34 4.21 -3.46
C GLU A 217 -81.24 3.25 -4.66
N ASP A 218 -82.14 2.25 -4.76
CA ASP A 218 -82.16 1.30 -5.88
C ASP A 218 -82.60 1.91 -7.23
N GLU A 219 -83.43 2.99 -7.23
CA GLU A 219 -83.86 3.69 -8.40
C GLU A 219 -82.81 4.72 -8.92
N ALA A 220 -81.99 5.23 -8.06
CA ALA A 220 -80.88 6.13 -8.42
C ALA A 220 -79.65 5.42 -9.02
N LEU A 221 -79.50 4.13 -8.74
CA LEU A 221 -78.39 3.32 -9.30
C LEU A 221 -78.71 2.66 -10.64
N ASN A 222 -80.01 2.53 -11.00
CA ASN A 222 -80.47 1.81 -12.20
C ASN A 222 -81.07 2.73 -13.29
N GLY A 223 -81.01 4.01 -13.11
CA GLY A 223 -81.34 5.05 -14.09
C GLY A 223 -80.10 5.61 -14.76
#